data_35039b7674837d308ae54538d53a8fc1
#
_entry.id   35039b7674837d308ae54538d53a8fc1
#
_cell.length_a   1.000
_cell.length_b   1.000
_cell.length_c   1.000
_cell.angle_alpha   90.00
_cell.angle_beta   90.00
_cell.angle_gamma   90.00
#
_symmetry.space_group_name_H-M   'P 1'
#
loop_
_entity.id
_entity.type
_entity.pdbx_description
1 polymer ?
#
loop_
_entity_poly.entity_id
_entity_poly.type
_entity_poly.pdbx_seq_one_letter_code
_entity_poly.pdbx_strand_id
1 'polypeptide(L)'
;MSLVIMVRTRLTTGGIAEPVVADTAKSLAKLGHRVILLAWDRTGKFETTSTTEWGTIWRYQEECALNSPVLFARKLPGFLWWSTWQILAFHKLEKNIILHYHDLDTLPGGVFTSKIIEVPLVYDCHENYPGLVKGAVSNTVATALHKFEAMLLGSCTGIISAGPANYARINNMLESGTKAPFAASEEEAHEVMKMVHQDFLNSKLTRVGNVKRLDSYPEHKIENREKRDKFRILYIGVLEKHPSRGIIETALTVSKMKDVQFDIGGFGTLVPNLKKIDAKFENVNYMGPIHPDNVPLETINCDVVLMALDPTNINNKLSAPNKLFEAMSAGVPIITCKELLMGQLVEREEIGLTFPWGRWDRLRAIIMNMMFDKQMCSEMGKRSRRLAEKTHNWERCEERIESLYRFVKRKPNPEVA
;
A
#
# COMPACT_ATOMS: atom_id res chain seq x y z
N MET A 1 5.14 -11.86 -25.18
CA MET A 1 4.87 -10.40 -25.10
C MET A 1 3.36 -10.19 -25.16
N SER A 2 2.77 -9.36 -24.33
CA SER A 2 1.33 -9.03 -24.35
C SER A 2 1.15 -7.54 -24.08
N LEU A 3 0.02 -6.98 -24.50
CA LEU A 3 -0.39 -5.67 -24.02
C LEU A 3 -1.09 -5.84 -22.66
N VAL A 4 -0.55 -5.26 -21.61
CA VAL A 4 -1.19 -5.23 -20.29
C VAL A 4 -1.88 -3.88 -20.12
N ILE A 5 -3.20 -3.90 -19.93
CA ILE A 5 -3.97 -2.70 -19.69
C ILE A 5 -4.37 -2.69 -18.20
N MET A 6 -3.77 -1.78 -17.46
CA MET A 6 -4.04 -1.55 -16.03
C MET A 6 -5.15 -0.51 -15.89
N VAL A 7 -6.06 -0.69 -14.94
CA VAL A 7 -7.19 0.24 -14.70
C VAL A 7 -7.24 0.64 -13.23
N ARG A 8 -7.22 1.95 -12.94
CA ARG A 8 -7.18 2.50 -11.58
C ARG A 8 -8.01 3.78 -11.45
N THR A 9 -8.81 3.91 -10.39
CA THR A 9 -9.65 5.11 -10.15
C THR A 9 -8.91 6.28 -9.51
N ARG A 10 -7.61 6.19 -9.25
CA ARG A 10 -6.85 7.26 -8.61
C ARG A 10 -5.42 7.37 -9.12
N LEU A 11 -4.91 8.57 -9.01
CA LEU A 11 -3.51 8.95 -9.24
C LEU A 11 -2.97 9.66 -8.00
N THR A 12 -1.66 9.79 -7.90
CA THR A 12 -1.03 10.66 -6.90
C THR A 12 -1.35 12.13 -7.17
N THR A 13 -1.02 13.00 -6.22
CA THR A 13 -1.18 14.46 -6.36
C THR A 13 -0.40 15.06 -7.53
N GLY A 14 0.62 14.35 -8.04
CA GLY A 14 1.39 14.71 -9.23
C GLY A 14 0.83 14.15 -10.55
N GLY A 15 -0.35 13.51 -10.53
CA GLY A 15 -0.96 12.92 -11.73
C GLY A 15 -0.27 11.66 -12.25
N ILE A 16 0.59 11.04 -11.45
CA ILE A 16 1.31 9.80 -11.78
C ILE A 16 0.72 8.61 -11.02
N ALA A 17 1.09 7.40 -11.41
CA ALA A 17 0.66 6.18 -10.72
C ALA A 17 1.15 6.15 -9.26
N GLU A 18 0.35 5.54 -8.38
CA GLU A 18 0.78 5.24 -7.00
C GLU A 18 2.02 4.32 -7.02
N PRO A 19 2.95 4.41 -6.04
CA PRO A 19 4.23 3.69 -6.10
C PRO A 19 4.11 2.19 -6.41
N VAL A 20 3.22 1.47 -5.73
CA VAL A 20 3.00 0.03 -5.95
C VAL A 20 2.48 -0.26 -7.37
N VAL A 21 1.59 0.58 -7.90
CA VAL A 21 1.07 0.45 -9.28
C VAL A 21 2.19 0.72 -10.29
N ALA A 22 3.01 1.75 -10.05
CA ALA A 22 4.16 2.08 -10.90
C ALA A 22 5.21 0.97 -10.87
N ASP A 23 5.53 0.42 -9.69
CA ASP A 23 6.48 -0.68 -9.55
C ASP A 23 5.98 -1.97 -10.21
N THR A 24 4.69 -2.26 -10.14
CA THR A 24 4.06 -3.37 -10.87
C THR A 24 4.19 -3.15 -12.38
N ALA A 25 3.89 -1.93 -12.86
CA ALA A 25 4.01 -1.58 -14.28
C ALA A 25 5.47 -1.69 -14.79
N LYS A 26 6.45 -1.19 -14.00
CA LYS A 26 7.89 -1.35 -14.30
C LYS A 26 8.30 -2.81 -14.39
N SER A 27 7.83 -3.65 -13.46
CA SER A 27 8.13 -5.09 -13.45
C SER A 27 7.56 -5.78 -14.70
N LEU A 28 6.33 -5.44 -15.10
CA LEU A 28 5.71 -5.96 -16.30
C LEU A 28 6.43 -5.51 -17.58
N ALA A 29 6.86 -4.25 -17.64
CA ALA A 29 7.64 -3.72 -18.75
C ALA A 29 9.02 -4.44 -18.85
N LYS A 30 9.70 -4.67 -17.71
CA LYS A 30 10.94 -5.44 -17.63
C LYS A 30 10.78 -6.89 -18.12
N LEU A 31 9.61 -7.49 -17.92
CA LEU A 31 9.23 -8.81 -18.43
C LEU A 31 8.85 -8.80 -19.93
N GLY A 32 9.00 -7.67 -20.61
CA GLY A 32 8.75 -7.53 -22.05
C GLY A 32 7.28 -7.31 -22.42
N HIS A 33 6.43 -6.93 -21.47
CA HIS A 33 5.06 -6.50 -21.75
C HIS A 33 5.02 -5.02 -22.16
N ARG A 34 4.10 -4.66 -23.04
CA ARG A 34 3.68 -3.26 -23.22
C ARG A 34 2.65 -2.92 -22.15
N VAL A 35 2.79 -1.80 -21.47
CA VAL A 35 1.90 -1.42 -20.36
C VAL A 35 1.20 -0.11 -20.67
N ILE A 36 -0.13 -0.09 -20.48
CA ILE A 36 -0.96 1.10 -20.51
C ILE A 36 -1.73 1.18 -19.19
N LEU A 37 -1.68 2.32 -18.52
CA LEU A 37 -2.51 2.60 -17.36
C LEU A 37 -3.65 3.51 -17.77
N LEU A 38 -4.88 3.03 -17.66
CA LEU A 38 -6.10 3.83 -17.75
C LEU A 38 -6.46 4.31 -16.34
N ALA A 39 -6.36 5.60 -16.10
CA ALA A 39 -6.55 6.16 -14.77
C ALA A 39 -7.57 7.30 -14.75
N TRP A 40 -8.18 7.54 -13.59
CA TRP A 40 -9.08 8.65 -13.41
C TRP A 40 -8.35 9.87 -12.80
N ASP A 41 -8.21 10.93 -13.61
CA ASP A 41 -7.81 12.24 -13.11
C ASP A 41 -9.04 12.97 -12.54
N ARG A 42 -9.17 12.90 -11.21
CA ARG A 42 -10.29 13.53 -10.47
C ARG A 42 -10.15 15.04 -10.33
N THR A 43 -9.03 15.60 -10.77
CA THR A 43 -8.76 17.04 -10.70
C THR A 43 -9.00 17.74 -12.03
N GLY A 44 -8.98 17.00 -13.14
CA GLY A 44 -9.05 17.52 -14.51
C GLY A 44 -7.84 18.39 -14.90
N LYS A 45 -6.73 18.32 -14.15
CA LYS A 45 -5.59 19.24 -14.31
C LYS A 45 -4.43 18.69 -15.12
N PHE A 46 -4.38 17.36 -15.31
CA PHE A 46 -3.26 16.73 -16.00
C PHE A 46 -3.58 16.50 -17.47
N GLU A 47 -2.55 16.35 -18.29
CA GLU A 47 -2.72 15.99 -19.70
C GLU A 47 -3.44 14.64 -19.84
N THR A 48 -4.23 14.49 -20.91
CA THR A 48 -4.99 13.24 -21.16
C THR A 48 -4.11 12.02 -21.33
N THR A 49 -2.87 12.23 -21.80
CA THR A 49 -1.88 11.17 -21.96
C THR A 49 -0.50 11.61 -21.51
N SER A 50 0.30 10.71 -20.99
CA SER A 50 1.72 10.94 -20.72
C SER A 50 2.51 9.65 -20.87
N THR A 51 3.77 9.78 -21.29
CA THR A 51 4.72 8.67 -21.41
C THR A 51 5.55 8.58 -20.13
N THR A 52 5.82 7.36 -19.70
CA THR A 52 6.69 7.03 -18.57
C THR A 52 7.77 6.05 -19.04
N GLU A 53 8.76 5.76 -18.20
CA GLU A 53 9.80 4.75 -18.50
C GLU A 53 9.25 3.32 -18.71
N TRP A 54 8.05 3.01 -18.16
CA TRP A 54 7.43 1.69 -18.22
C TRP A 54 6.25 1.60 -19.19
N GLY A 55 5.77 2.71 -19.75
CA GLY A 55 4.62 2.70 -20.66
C GLY A 55 3.90 4.03 -20.74
N THR A 56 2.57 4.00 -20.90
CA THR A 56 1.77 5.22 -21.04
C THR A 56 0.65 5.27 -20.03
N ILE A 57 0.32 6.48 -19.57
CA ILE A 57 -0.85 6.77 -18.75
C ILE A 57 -1.87 7.50 -19.61
N TRP A 58 -3.10 6.97 -19.64
CA TRP A 58 -4.26 7.61 -20.28
C TRP A 58 -5.24 8.01 -19.19
N ARG A 59 -5.72 9.26 -19.20
CA ARG A 59 -6.51 9.82 -18.12
C ARG A 59 -7.92 10.16 -18.56
N TYR A 60 -8.88 9.64 -17.83
CA TYR A 60 -10.27 10.09 -17.84
C TYR A 60 -10.35 11.36 -17.00
N GLN A 61 -10.70 12.49 -17.64
CA GLN A 61 -10.75 13.80 -16.99
C GLN A 61 -12.18 14.11 -16.59
N GLU A 62 -12.51 13.85 -15.35
CA GLU A 62 -13.81 14.17 -14.76
C GLU A 62 -13.59 14.58 -13.31
N GLU A 63 -13.86 15.87 -13.00
CA GLU A 63 -13.66 16.38 -11.64
C GLU A 63 -14.52 15.63 -10.63
N CYS A 64 -13.89 15.15 -9.55
CA CYS A 64 -14.54 14.44 -8.48
C CYS A 64 -13.84 14.74 -7.15
N ALA A 65 -14.54 15.39 -6.23
CA ALA A 65 -13.99 15.69 -4.91
C ALA A 65 -13.54 14.40 -4.20
N LEU A 66 -12.28 14.38 -3.74
CA LEU A 66 -11.65 13.20 -3.13
C LEU A 66 -12.40 12.69 -1.89
N ASN A 67 -13.08 13.59 -1.16
CA ASN A 67 -13.76 13.30 0.10
C ASN A 67 -15.29 13.12 -0.07
N SER A 68 -15.78 12.87 -1.29
CA SER A 68 -17.21 12.67 -1.55
C SER A 68 -17.50 11.26 -2.09
N PRO A 69 -17.77 10.26 -1.22
CA PRO A 69 -18.11 8.90 -1.65
C PRO A 69 -19.33 8.85 -2.58
N VAL A 70 -20.33 9.70 -2.31
CA VAL A 70 -21.57 9.75 -3.12
C VAL A 70 -21.29 10.27 -4.53
N LEU A 71 -20.52 11.35 -4.65
CA LEU A 71 -20.14 11.89 -5.95
C LEU A 71 -19.26 10.89 -6.72
N PHE A 72 -18.34 10.23 -6.03
CA PHE A 72 -17.52 9.17 -6.60
C PHE A 72 -18.39 8.03 -7.15
N ALA A 73 -19.29 7.47 -6.34
CA ALA A 73 -20.17 6.37 -6.76
C ALA A 73 -21.06 6.78 -7.97
N ARG A 74 -21.51 8.03 -8.04
CA ARG A 74 -22.31 8.55 -9.14
C ARG A 74 -21.52 8.67 -10.45
N LYS A 75 -20.24 9.05 -10.38
CA LYS A 75 -19.38 9.28 -11.56
C LYS A 75 -18.60 8.04 -12.01
N LEU A 76 -18.39 7.06 -11.11
CA LEU A 76 -17.67 5.83 -11.40
C LEU A 76 -18.15 5.09 -12.66
N PRO A 77 -19.46 4.95 -12.95
CA PRO A 77 -19.92 4.30 -14.17
C PRO A 77 -19.38 4.95 -15.46
N GLY A 78 -19.23 6.27 -15.49
CA GLY A 78 -18.64 6.99 -16.62
C GLY A 78 -17.18 6.61 -16.86
N PHE A 79 -16.38 6.52 -15.79
CA PHE A 79 -15.00 6.05 -15.88
C PHE A 79 -14.90 4.59 -16.35
N LEU A 80 -15.74 3.69 -15.81
CA LEU A 80 -15.74 2.28 -16.21
C LEU A 80 -16.16 2.11 -17.68
N TRP A 81 -17.14 2.88 -18.13
CA TRP A 81 -17.57 2.91 -19.52
C TRP A 81 -16.45 3.42 -20.45
N TRP A 82 -15.83 4.56 -20.11
CA TRP A 82 -14.71 5.10 -20.86
C TRP A 82 -13.55 4.11 -20.95
N SER A 83 -13.14 3.50 -19.83
CA SER A 83 -12.06 2.52 -19.83
C SER A 83 -12.37 1.29 -20.68
N THR A 84 -13.61 0.79 -20.63
CA THR A 84 -14.07 -0.30 -21.50
C THR A 84 -13.94 0.06 -22.99
N TRP A 85 -14.37 1.26 -23.38
CA TRP A 85 -14.23 1.73 -24.77
C TRP A 85 -12.78 1.82 -25.23
N GLN A 86 -11.87 2.34 -24.39
CA GLN A 86 -10.44 2.36 -24.70
C GLN A 86 -9.92 0.94 -24.93
N ILE A 87 -10.27 -0.01 -24.05
CA ILE A 87 -9.84 -1.40 -24.16
C ILE A 87 -10.39 -2.05 -25.44
N LEU A 88 -11.65 -1.84 -25.79
CA LEU A 88 -12.23 -2.34 -27.04
C LEU A 88 -11.50 -1.78 -28.28
N ALA A 89 -11.10 -0.50 -28.24
CA ALA A 89 -10.31 0.10 -29.30
C ALA A 89 -8.93 -0.55 -29.42
N PHE A 90 -8.22 -0.78 -28.31
CA PHE A 90 -6.97 -1.50 -28.31
C PHE A 90 -7.11 -2.95 -28.79
N HIS A 91 -8.20 -3.64 -28.40
CA HIS A 91 -8.44 -5.03 -28.80
C HIS A 91 -8.67 -5.20 -30.33
N LYS A 92 -9.13 -4.18 -31.03
CA LYS A 92 -9.20 -4.19 -32.50
C LYS A 92 -7.80 -4.24 -33.14
N LEU A 93 -6.80 -3.63 -32.49
CA LEU A 93 -5.42 -3.52 -32.98
C LEU A 93 -4.53 -4.66 -32.51
N GLU A 94 -4.75 -5.16 -31.31
CA GLU A 94 -3.94 -6.21 -30.69
C GLU A 94 -4.85 -7.19 -29.93
N LYS A 95 -4.70 -8.50 -30.23
CA LYS A 95 -5.52 -9.54 -29.63
C LYS A 95 -4.90 -10.12 -28.33
N ASN A 96 -3.58 -10.02 -28.19
CA ASN A 96 -2.88 -10.57 -27.02
C ASN A 96 -2.88 -9.57 -25.86
N ILE A 97 -4.05 -9.35 -25.24
CA ILE A 97 -4.29 -8.43 -24.13
C ILE A 97 -4.42 -9.22 -22.82
N ILE A 98 -3.90 -8.66 -21.73
CA ILE A 98 -4.20 -9.04 -20.35
C ILE A 98 -4.77 -7.80 -19.65
N LEU A 99 -5.93 -7.92 -19.04
CA LEU A 99 -6.53 -6.87 -18.24
C LEU A 99 -6.03 -6.98 -16.80
N HIS A 100 -5.69 -5.83 -16.18
CA HIS A 100 -5.21 -5.77 -14.81
C HIS A 100 -5.97 -4.65 -14.06
N TYR A 101 -6.92 -5.03 -13.23
CA TYR A 101 -7.82 -4.11 -12.56
C TYR A 101 -7.50 -4.00 -11.07
N HIS A 102 -7.37 -2.76 -10.59
CA HIS A 102 -6.99 -2.46 -9.21
C HIS A 102 -8.22 -2.09 -8.39
N ASP A 103 -8.38 -2.76 -7.27
CA ASP A 103 -9.45 -2.63 -6.27
C ASP A 103 -10.86 -2.96 -6.77
N LEU A 104 -11.77 -3.14 -5.79
CA LEU A 104 -13.15 -3.57 -6.06
C LEU A 104 -13.95 -2.56 -6.89
N ASP A 105 -13.64 -1.27 -6.79
CA ASP A 105 -14.34 -0.21 -7.53
C ASP A 105 -14.14 -0.32 -9.06
N THR A 106 -13.04 -0.91 -9.51
CA THR A 106 -12.80 -1.15 -10.95
C THR A 106 -13.18 -2.56 -11.40
N LEU A 107 -13.16 -3.55 -10.52
CA LEU A 107 -13.32 -4.96 -10.85
C LEU A 107 -14.58 -5.30 -11.66
N PRO A 108 -15.78 -4.71 -11.39
CA PRO A 108 -16.98 -4.98 -12.21
C PRO A 108 -16.80 -4.66 -13.68
N GLY A 109 -16.14 -3.52 -13.99
CA GLY A 109 -15.78 -3.15 -15.35
C GLY A 109 -14.80 -4.14 -15.99
N GLY A 110 -13.84 -4.64 -15.18
CA GLY A 110 -12.89 -5.66 -15.61
C GLY A 110 -13.54 -6.97 -15.98
N VAL A 111 -14.44 -7.48 -15.14
CA VAL A 111 -15.20 -8.71 -15.42
C VAL A 111 -16.07 -8.56 -16.67
N PHE A 112 -16.77 -7.44 -16.77
CA PHE A 112 -17.61 -7.15 -17.95
C PHE A 112 -16.76 -7.13 -19.23
N THR A 113 -15.68 -6.35 -19.24
CA THR A 113 -14.83 -6.21 -20.42
C THR A 113 -14.13 -7.51 -20.79
N SER A 114 -13.57 -8.24 -19.80
CA SER A 114 -12.91 -9.52 -20.02
C SER A 114 -13.82 -10.55 -20.66
N LYS A 115 -15.11 -10.62 -20.27
CA LYS A 115 -16.09 -11.53 -20.87
C LYS A 115 -16.44 -11.14 -22.32
N ILE A 116 -16.54 -9.86 -22.64
CA ILE A 116 -16.87 -9.40 -24.01
C ILE A 116 -15.77 -9.74 -25.00
N ILE A 117 -14.50 -9.56 -24.61
CA ILE A 117 -13.36 -9.74 -25.53
C ILE A 117 -12.58 -11.03 -25.28
N GLU A 118 -13.03 -11.87 -24.34
CA GLU A 118 -12.49 -13.19 -24.01
C GLU A 118 -10.97 -13.17 -23.71
N VAL A 119 -10.54 -12.22 -22.86
CA VAL A 119 -9.14 -12.06 -22.46
C VAL A 119 -8.95 -12.30 -20.95
N PRO A 120 -7.75 -12.72 -20.53
CA PRO A 120 -7.45 -12.92 -19.11
C PRO A 120 -7.63 -11.64 -18.28
N LEU A 121 -8.15 -11.81 -17.05
CA LEU A 121 -8.33 -10.75 -16.07
C LEU A 121 -7.50 -11.03 -14.81
N VAL A 122 -6.64 -10.09 -14.48
CA VAL A 122 -5.93 -10.01 -13.19
C VAL A 122 -6.62 -8.99 -12.31
N TYR A 123 -6.97 -9.38 -11.10
CA TYR A 123 -7.49 -8.51 -10.05
C TYR A 123 -6.40 -8.21 -9.02
N ASP A 124 -6.09 -6.95 -8.80
CA ASP A 124 -5.11 -6.49 -7.81
C ASP A 124 -5.81 -5.80 -6.64
N CYS A 125 -5.93 -6.52 -5.54
CA CYS A 125 -6.64 -6.11 -4.33
C CYS A 125 -5.68 -5.47 -3.33
N HIS A 126 -5.62 -4.14 -3.29
CA HIS A 126 -4.74 -3.41 -2.38
C HIS A 126 -5.26 -3.38 -0.95
N GLU A 127 -6.59 -3.30 -0.77
CA GLU A 127 -7.21 -3.11 0.54
C GLU A 127 -8.49 -3.95 0.69
N ASN A 128 -8.91 -4.21 1.93
CA ASN A 128 -10.27 -4.70 2.19
C ASN A 128 -11.26 -3.54 1.94
N TYR A 129 -11.65 -3.34 0.68
CA TYR A 129 -12.52 -2.24 0.26
C TYR A 129 -13.86 -2.21 1.03
N PRO A 130 -14.60 -3.33 1.21
CA PRO A 130 -15.78 -3.36 2.06
C PRO A 130 -15.51 -2.90 3.51
N GLY A 131 -14.36 -3.28 4.07
CA GLY A 131 -13.92 -2.85 5.40
C GLY A 131 -13.57 -1.36 5.45
N LEU A 132 -12.99 -0.82 4.39
CA LEU A 132 -12.64 0.59 4.29
C LEU A 132 -13.89 1.49 4.31
N VAL A 133 -14.95 1.10 3.61
CA VAL A 133 -16.18 1.90 3.50
C VAL A 133 -17.15 1.67 4.67
N LYS A 134 -16.96 0.65 5.49
CA LYS A 134 -17.85 0.28 6.60
C LYS A 134 -18.18 1.43 7.58
N GLY A 135 -17.29 2.39 7.75
CA GLY A 135 -17.52 3.58 8.58
C GLY A 135 -18.35 4.68 7.89
N ALA A 136 -18.45 4.63 6.56
CA ALA A 136 -19.15 5.61 5.74
C ALA A 136 -20.51 5.11 5.20
N VAL A 137 -20.74 3.78 5.21
CA VAL A 137 -21.99 3.15 4.74
C VAL A 137 -22.55 2.21 5.80
N SER A 138 -23.80 1.78 5.65
CA SER A 138 -24.40 0.80 6.57
C SER A 138 -23.69 -0.56 6.51
N ASN A 139 -23.75 -1.33 7.60
CA ASN A 139 -23.21 -2.70 7.64
C ASN A 139 -23.80 -3.60 6.55
N THR A 140 -25.07 -3.39 6.19
CA THR A 140 -25.75 -4.12 5.11
C THR A 140 -25.08 -3.86 3.76
N VAL A 141 -24.78 -2.60 3.45
CA VAL A 141 -24.10 -2.21 2.20
C VAL A 141 -22.67 -2.78 2.18
N ALA A 142 -21.93 -2.66 3.28
CA ALA A 142 -20.58 -3.23 3.36
C ALA A 142 -20.58 -4.75 3.16
N THR A 143 -21.56 -5.45 3.75
CA THR A 143 -21.74 -6.90 3.57
C THR A 143 -22.14 -7.27 2.13
N ALA A 144 -22.98 -6.46 1.50
CA ALA A 144 -23.35 -6.66 0.09
C ALA A 144 -22.13 -6.49 -0.83
N LEU A 145 -21.29 -5.47 -0.60
CA LEU A 145 -20.03 -5.26 -1.33
C LEU A 145 -19.06 -6.45 -1.14
N HIS A 146 -18.95 -6.99 0.07
CA HIS A 146 -18.13 -8.17 0.35
C HIS A 146 -18.60 -9.39 -0.44
N LYS A 147 -19.91 -9.69 -0.43
CA LYS A 147 -20.48 -10.79 -1.19
C LYS A 147 -20.33 -10.58 -2.70
N PHE A 148 -20.48 -9.36 -3.15
CA PHE A 148 -20.30 -8.98 -4.56
C PHE A 148 -18.86 -9.19 -5.01
N GLU A 149 -17.87 -8.78 -4.21
CA GLU A 149 -16.46 -9.06 -4.49
C GLU A 149 -16.22 -10.58 -4.61
N ALA A 150 -16.70 -11.38 -3.65
CA ALA A 150 -16.55 -12.83 -3.67
C ALA A 150 -17.15 -13.48 -4.94
N MET A 151 -18.27 -12.99 -5.43
CA MET A 151 -18.87 -13.47 -6.68
C MET A 151 -17.99 -13.16 -7.91
N LEU A 152 -17.36 -11.99 -7.94
CA LEU A 152 -16.54 -11.56 -9.07
C LEU A 152 -15.19 -12.30 -9.16
N LEU A 153 -14.65 -12.77 -8.02
CA LEU A 153 -13.36 -13.49 -7.97
C LEU A 153 -13.33 -14.76 -8.84
N GLY A 154 -14.48 -15.38 -9.05
CA GLY A 154 -14.62 -16.53 -9.95
C GLY A 154 -14.18 -16.22 -11.37
N SER A 155 -14.50 -15.03 -11.87
CA SER A 155 -14.18 -14.57 -13.22
C SER A 155 -12.72 -14.10 -13.40
N CYS A 156 -11.95 -13.95 -12.32
CA CYS A 156 -10.56 -13.56 -12.42
C CYS A 156 -9.67 -14.76 -12.79
N THR A 157 -8.77 -14.57 -13.76
CA THR A 157 -7.75 -15.56 -14.14
C THR A 157 -6.60 -15.57 -13.17
N GLY A 158 -6.22 -14.39 -12.65
CA GLY A 158 -5.19 -14.20 -11.64
C GLY A 158 -5.60 -13.18 -10.58
N ILE A 159 -5.07 -13.30 -9.38
CA ILE A 159 -5.37 -12.38 -8.27
C ILE A 159 -4.08 -12.01 -7.55
N ILE A 160 -3.90 -10.72 -7.31
CA ILE A 160 -2.86 -10.16 -6.46
C ILE A 160 -3.52 -9.64 -5.19
N SER A 161 -2.88 -9.82 -4.06
CA SER A 161 -3.32 -9.26 -2.78
C SER A 161 -2.17 -8.63 -2.03
N ALA A 162 -2.40 -7.42 -1.51
CA ALA A 162 -1.45 -6.73 -0.65
C ALA A 162 -1.61 -7.19 0.81
N GLY A 163 -0.55 -7.52 1.49
CA GLY A 163 -0.54 -7.84 2.91
C GLY A 163 -1.17 -9.19 3.32
N PRO A 164 -0.79 -9.70 4.50
CA PRO A 164 -1.18 -11.05 4.93
C PRO A 164 -2.67 -11.22 5.16
N ALA A 165 -3.30 -10.30 5.88
CA ALA A 165 -4.72 -10.40 6.22
C ALA A 165 -5.63 -10.29 4.99
N ASN A 166 -5.26 -9.44 4.02
CA ASN A 166 -6.04 -9.34 2.78
C ASN A 166 -5.86 -10.58 1.91
N TYR A 167 -4.66 -11.19 1.89
CA TYR A 167 -4.43 -12.47 1.24
C TYR A 167 -5.32 -13.57 1.84
N ALA A 168 -5.33 -13.72 3.17
CA ALA A 168 -6.16 -14.70 3.86
C ALA A 168 -7.66 -14.49 3.56
N ARG A 169 -8.13 -13.23 3.60
CA ARG A 169 -9.51 -12.86 3.25
C ARG A 169 -9.89 -13.28 1.83
N ILE A 170 -9.05 -13.00 0.86
CA ILE A 170 -9.28 -13.37 -0.55
C ILE A 170 -9.26 -14.90 -0.69
N ASN A 171 -8.32 -15.59 -0.03
CA ASN A 171 -8.27 -17.05 -0.03
C ASN A 171 -9.56 -17.66 0.53
N ASN A 172 -10.07 -17.15 1.65
CA ASN A 172 -11.36 -17.57 2.23
C ASN A 172 -12.52 -17.38 1.25
N MET A 173 -12.52 -16.27 0.48
CA MET A 173 -13.53 -16.06 -0.56
C MET A 173 -13.40 -17.06 -1.72
N LEU A 174 -12.20 -17.44 -2.11
CA LEU A 174 -11.98 -18.43 -3.16
C LEU A 174 -12.44 -19.83 -2.72
N GLU A 175 -12.29 -20.17 -1.44
CA GLU A 175 -12.71 -21.45 -0.86
C GLU A 175 -14.20 -21.51 -0.54
N SER A 176 -14.77 -20.46 0.05
CA SER A 176 -16.11 -20.45 0.64
C SER A 176 -17.11 -19.52 -0.08
N GLY A 177 -16.67 -18.82 -1.12
CA GLY A 177 -17.49 -17.88 -1.89
C GLY A 177 -18.10 -16.78 -1.01
N THR A 178 -19.38 -16.51 -1.22
CA THR A 178 -20.12 -15.47 -0.47
C THR A 178 -20.35 -15.79 1.01
N LYS A 179 -19.98 -16.99 1.48
CA LYS A 179 -20.04 -17.42 2.89
C LYS A 179 -18.76 -17.06 3.65
N ALA A 180 -17.69 -16.64 2.96
CA ALA A 180 -16.43 -16.26 3.57
C ALA A 180 -16.62 -15.14 4.63
N PRO A 181 -15.81 -15.11 5.70
CA PRO A 181 -15.87 -14.07 6.70
C PRO A 181 -15.49 -12.71 6.09
N PHE A 182 -16.07 -11.63 6.64
CA PHE A 182 -15.86 -10.25 6.16
C PHE A 182 -14.39 -9.78 6.25
N ALA A 183 -13.66 -10.27 7.23
CA ALA A 183 -12.24 -10.06 7.41
C ALA A 183 -11.59 -11.37 7.84
N ALA A 184 -10.34 -11.57 7.50
CA ALA A 184 -9.55 -12.67 8.04
C ALA A 184 -9.34 -12.49 9.54
N SER A 185 -9.19 -13.61 10.26
CA SER A 185 -8.74 -13.59 11.64
C SER A 185 -7.26 -13.23 11.78
N GLU A 186 -6.82 -12.90 12.97
CA GLU A 186 -5.39 -12.66 13.23
C GLU A 186 -4.57 -13.95 13.03
N GLU A 187 -5.12 -15.11 13.42
CA GLU A 187 -4.46 -16.39 13.21
C GLU A 187 -4.24 -16.68 11.73
N GLU A 188 -5.25 -16.51 10.89
CA GLU A 188 -5.13 -16.69 9.43
C GLU A 188 -4.10 -15.75 8.84
N ALA A 189 -4.07 -14.48 9.27
CA ALA A 189 -3.07 -13.53 8.83
C ALA A 189 -1.64 -13.94 9.27
N HIS A 190 -1.49 -14.48 10.48
CA HIS A 190 -0.21 -15.02 10.95
C HIS A 190 0.25 -16.24 10.15
N GLU A 191 -0.64 -17.15 9.79
CA GLU A 191 -0.29 -18.28 8.92
C GLU A 191 0.24 -17.78 7.57
N VAL A 192 -0.40 -16.79 6.96
CA VAL A 192 0.12 -16.17 5.71
C VAL A 192 1.48 -15.49 5.94
N MET A 193 1.75 -14.95 7.12
CA MET A 193 3.07 -14.38 7.43
C MET A 193 4.18 -15.44 7.56
N LYS A 194 3.83 -16.69 7.86
CA LYS A 194 4.77 -17.82 7.93
C LYS A 194 5.03 -18.44 6.55
N MET A 195 4.17 -18.19 5.56
CA MET A 195 4.33 -18.71 4.21
C MET A 195 5.65 -18.24 3.60
N VAL A 196 6.35 -19.14 2.93
CA VAL A 196 7.60 -18.86 2.24
C VAL A 196 7.33 -18.36 0.82
N HIS A 197 8.37 -17.88 0.15
CA HIS A 197 8.23 -17.30 -1.19
C HIS A 197 7.58 -18.25 -2.20
N GLN A 198 7.96 -19.54 -2.17
CA GLN A 198 7.48 -20.57 -3.09
C GLN A 198 5.96 -20.79 -3.01
N ASP A 199 5.34 -20.59 -1.84
CA ASP A 199 3.89 -20.78 -1.63
C ASP A 199 3.05 -19.81 -2.48
N PHE A 200 3.66 -18.72 -2.95
CA PHE A 200 3.01 -17.70 -3.77
C PHE A 200 3.25 -17.86 -5.27
N LEU A 201 3.97 -18.91 -5.69
CA LEU A 201 4.31 -19.15 -7.09
C LEU A 201 3.33 -20.12 -7.74
N ASN A 202 3.16 -19.99 -9.08
CA ASN A 202 2.30 -20.88 -9.90
C ASN A 202 0.88 -21.04 -9.39
N SER A 203 0.33 -20.04 -8.74
CA SER A 203 -1.00 -20.00 -8.12
C SER A 203 -1.86 -18.91 -8.74
N LYS A 204 -3.18 -19.10 -8.71
CA LYS A 204 -4.17 -18.08 -9.09
C LYS A 204 -4.10 -16.85 -8.16
N LEU A 205 -3.78 -17.06 -6.88
CA LEU A 205 -3.64 -16.01 -5.88
C LEU A 205 -2.18 -15.86 -5.46
N THR A 206 -1.64 -14.64 -5.57
CA THR A 206 -0.29 -14.31 -5.10
C THR A 206 -0.29 -13.07 -4.20
N ARG A 207 0.81 -12.85 -3.47
CA ARG A 207 0.98 -11.69 -2.59
C ARG A 207 2.04 -10.73 -3.13
N VAL A 208 1.61 -9.50 -3.45
CA VAL A 208 2.49 -8.37 -3.77
C VAL A 208 2.23 -7.28 -2.74
N GLY A 209 3.16 -7.11 -1.81
CA GLY A 209 3.00 -6.20 -0.67
C GLY A 209 3.56 -4.80 -0.94
N ASN A 210 3.44 -3.93 0.07
CA ASN A 210 3.97 -2.56 0.07
C ASN A 210 5.50 -2.50 0.29
N VAL A 211 6.22 -3.57 -0.05
CA VAL A 211 7.68 -3.65 0.07
C VAL A 211 8.38 -2.71 -0.90
N LYS A 212 9.66 -2.44 -0.67
CA LYS A 212 10.41 -1.44 -1.42
C LYS A 212 11.48 -2.08 -2.31
N ARG A 213 11.84 -1.36 -3.38
CA ARG A 213 13.05 -1.65 -4.15
C ARG A 213 14.27 -1.31 -3.31
N LEU A 214 15.19 -2.23 -3.18
CA LEU A 214 16.38 -2.02 -2.35
C LEU A 214 17.37 -1.03 -2.97
N ASP A 215 17.36 -0.89 -4.30
CA ASP A 215 18.15 0.11 -5.02
C ASP A 215 17.82 1.57 -4.65
N SER A 216 16.56 1.83 -4.23
CA SER A 216 16.15 3.11 -3.68
C SER A 216 16.73 3.41 -2.29
N TYR A 217 17.29 2.40 -1.61
CA TYR A 217 17.89 2.47 -0.27
C TYR A 217 19.34 1.94 -0.32
N PRO A 218 20.26 2.64 -1.00
CA PRO A 218 21.61 2.12 -1.26
C PRO A 218 22.44 2.05 0.03
N GLU A 219 23.21 0.97 0.17
CA GLU A 219 23.98 0.63 1.35
C GLU A 219 24.95 1.76 1.76
N HIS A 220 25.67 2.34 0.79
CA HIS A 220 26.60 3.43 1.07
C HIS A 220 25.94 4.67 1.72
N LYS A 221 24.65 4.93 1.48
CA LYS A 221 23.91 6.00 2.17
C LYS A 221 23.49 5.58 3.56
N ILE A 222 23.17 4.30 3.76
CA ILE A 222 22.84 3.73 5.07
C ILE A 222 24.06 3.75 6.00
N GLU A 223 25.23 3.43 5.50
CA GLU A 223 26.49 3.47 6.23
C GLU A 223 26.95 4.91 6.57
N ASN A 224 26.69 5.86 5.66
CA ASN A 224 27.10 7.27 5.79
C ASN A 224 25.93 8.18 6.17
N ARG A 225 25.11 7.79 7.14
CA ARG A 225 24.00 8.61 7.63
C ARG A 225 24.50 9.93 8.21
N GLU A 226 23.70 10.98 8.00
CA GLU A 226 23.98 12.27 8.60
C GLU A 226 23.99 12.18 10.13
N LYS A 227 25.07 12.65 10.77
CA LYS A 227 25.12 12.79 12.22
C LYS A 227 24.30 14.01 12.64
N ARG A 228 23.48 13.82 13.67
CA ARG A 228 22.61 14.87 14.21
C ARG A 228 22.79 14.98 15.72
N ASP A 229 22.55 16.18 16.24
CA ASP A 229 22.66 16.45 17.67
C ASP A 229 21.45 15.93 18.44
N LYS A 230 20.25 15.91 17.79
CA LYS A 230 19.01 15.40 18.39
C LYS A 230 18.65 14.03 17.83
N PHE A 231 18.05 13.18 18.68
CA PHE A 231 17.46 11.91 18.25
C PHE A 231 16.23 12.16 17.37
N ARG A 232 16.28 11.73 16.12
CA ARG A 232 15.29 12.05 15.08
C ARG A 232 14.24 10.94 14.93
N ILE A 233 13.00 11.25 15.25
CA ILE A 233 11.83 10.42 14.94
C ILE A 233 11.22 10.91 13.64
N LEU A 234 10.89 10.01 12.72
CA LEU A 234 10.29 10.35 11.44
C LEU A 234 8.89 9.74 11.28
N TYR A 235 7.97 10.55 10.79
CA TYR A 235 6.69 10.11 10.23
C TYR A 235 6.47 10.74 8.86
N ILE A 236 6.27 9.95 7.80
CA ILE A 236 5.85 10.44 6.48
C ILE A 236 4.57 9.72 6.07
N GLY A 237 3.54 10.46 5.67
CA GLY A 237 2.31 9.88 5.12
C GLY A 237 1.08 10.74 5.28
N VAL A 238 -0.08 10.09 5.18
CA VAL A 238 -1.38 10.77 5.31
C VAL A 238 -1.59 11.26 6.75
N LEU A 239 -2.01 12.53 6.89
CA LEU A 239 -2.16 13.25 8.15
C LEU A 239 -3.64 13.50 8.45
N GLU A 240 -4.41 12.40 8.59
CA GLU A 240 -5.84 12.45 8.85
C GLU A 240 -6.17 12.29 10.34
N LYS A 241 -7.25 12.96 10.77
CA LYS A 241 -7.75 12.88 12.14
C LYS A 241 -8.34 11.50 12.45
N HIS A 242 -9.04 10.92 11.50
CA HIS A 242 -9.69 9.62 11.64
C HIS A 242 -9.48 8.77 10.37
N PRO A 243 -9.12 7.49 10.54
CA PRO A 243 -8.66 6.85 11.78
C PRO A 243 -7.34 7.44 12.27
N SER A 244 -7.18 7.60 13.59
CA SER A 244 -6.02 8.26 14.19
C SER A 244 -4.72 7.50 13.92
N ARG A 245 -3.65 8.27 13.78
CA ARG A 245 -2.28 7.77 13.59
C ARG A 245 -1.33 8.21 14.70
N GLY A 246 -1.88 8.66 15.83
CA GLY A 246 -1.11 9.06 17.02
C GLY A 246 -0.13 10.22 16.80
N ILE A 247 -0.31 11.01 15.72
CA ILE A 247 0.68 12.01 15.31
C ILE A 247 0.67 13.21 16.27
N ILE A 248 -0.51 13.72 16.61
CA ILE A 248 -0.65 14.86 17.52
C ILE A 248 -0.16 14.49 18.92
N GLU A 249 -0.57 13.32 19.39
CA GLU A 249 -0.20 12.81 20.70
C GLU A 249 1.31 12.57 20.81
N THR A 250 1.92 12.05 19.74
CA THR A 250 3.39 11.92 19.66
C THR A 250 4.06 13.29 19.65
N ALA A 251 3.57 14.25 18.87
CA ALA A 251 4.11 15.60 18.82
C ALA A 251 4.06 16.28 20.20
N LEU A 252 2.94 16.15 20.92
CA LEU A 252 2.79 16.67 22.28
C LEU A 252 3.66 15.93 23.32
N THR A 253 3.98 14.66 23.08
CA THR A 253 4.89 13.88 23.91
C THR A 253 6.33 14.35 23.69
N VAL A 254 6.75 14.45 22.43
CA VAL A 254 8.11 14.88 22.04
C VAL A 254 8.37 16.34 22.38
N SER A 255 7.38 17.22 22.31
CA SER A 255 7.53 18.64 22.65
C SER A 255 8.11 18.89 24.06
N LYS A 256 8.04 17.89 24.94
CA LYS A 256 8.59 17.89 26.32
C LYS A 256 9.97 17.24 26.43
N MET A 257 10.62 16.89 25.30
CA MET A 257 11.87 16.11 25.25
C MET A 257 12.93 16.89 24.44
N LYS A 258 13.81 17.63 25.12
CA LYS A 258 14.75 18.58 24.48
C LYS A 258 15.68 17.96 23.43
N ASP A 259 16.17 16.74 23.67
CA ASP A 259 17.15 16.05 22.83
C ASP A 259 16.52 15.16 21.76
N VAL A 260 15.19 15.29 21.52
CA VAL A 260 14.43 14.56 20.53
C VAL A 260 13.81 15.50 19.54
N GLN A 261 13.92 15.19 18.26
CA GLN A 261 13.27 15.87 17.15
C GLN A 261 12.19 14.97 16.53
N PHE A 262 11.00 15.50 16.30
CA PHE A 262 9.95 14.80 15.56
C PHE A 262 9.66 15.49 14.24
N ASP A 263 10.07 14.88 13.15
CA ASP A 263 9.85 15.33 11.79
C ASP A 263 8.61 14.66 11.19
N ILE A 264 7.70 15.47 10.67
CA ILE A 264 6.39 15.05 10.18
C ILE A 264 6.20 15.50 8.75
N GLY A 265 6.24 14.58 7.81
CA GLY A 265 5.99 14.83 6.39
C GLY A 265 4.61 14.33 5.95
N GLY A 266 3.94 15.08 5.07
CA GLY A 266 2.70 14.64 4.46
C GLY A 266 1.62 15.70 4.30
N PHE A 267 0.41 15.23 3.99
CA PHE A 267 -0.76 16.08 3.76
C PHE A 267 -2.01 15.47 4.41
N GLY A 268 -3.00 16.30 4.71
CA GLY A 268 -4.25 15.86 5.31
C GLY A 268 -4.88 16.88 6.24
N THR A 269 -5.96 16.48 6.90
CA THR A 269 -6.80 17.37 7.73
C THR A 269 -6.12 17.83 9.03
N LEU A 270 -5.03 17.16 9.46
CA LEU A 270 -4.25 17.54 10.65
C LEU A 270 -3.24 18.68 10.39
N VAL A 271 -2.96 19.04 9.14
CA VAL A 271 -1.93 20.05 8.80
C VAL A 271 -2.11 21.38 9.56
N PRO A 272 -3.33 21.95 9.69
CA PRO A 272 -3.49 23.20 10.46
C PRO A 272 -3.10 23.07 11.94
N ASN A 273 -3.35 21.90 12.55
CA ASN A 273 -2.97 21.63 13.93
C ASN A 273 -1.45 21.45 14.06
N LEU A 274 -0.83 20.75 13.14
CA LEU A 274 0.61 20.50 13.12
C LEU A 274 1.40 21.78 12.95
N LYS A 275 0.98 22.69 12.04
CA LYS A 275 1.60 24.03 11.89
C LYS A 275 1.55 24.87 13.17
N LYS A 276 0.48 24.75 13.99
CA LYS A 276 0.38 25.42 15.29
C LYS A 276 1.34 24.80 16.33
N ILE A 277 1.56 23.50 16.28
CA ILE A 277 2.49 22.81 17.17
C ILE A 277 3.93 23.13 16.78
N ASP A 278 4.26 23.05 15.49
CA ASP A 278 5.53 23.40 14.90
C ASP A 278 5.94 24.83 15.28
N ALA A 279 5.07 25.81 15.11
CA ALA A 279 5.33 27.22 15.49
C ALA A 279 5.54 27.43 17.01
N LYS A 280 5.13 26.46 17.86
CA LYS A 280 5.23 26.56 19.33
C LYS A 280 6.43 25.81 19.91
N PHE A 281 6.88 24.73 19.27
CA PHE A 281 7.86 23.80 19.82
C PHE A 281 8.98 23.55 18.81
N GLU A 282 10.20 24.00 19.10
CA GLU A 282 11.39 23.89 18.24
C GLU A 282 11.81 22.46 17.86
N ASN A 283 11.30 21.46 18.58
CA ASN A 283 11.64 20.05 18.37
C ASN A 283 10.50 19.24 17.74
N VAL A 284 9.48 19.90 17.21
CA VAL A 284 8.45 19.31 16.36
C VAL A 284 8.43 20.08 15.05
N ASN A 285 8.70 19.41 13.94
CA ASN A 285 8.86 20.04 12.63
C ASN A 285 7.87 19.46 11.61
N TYR A 286 7.02 20.30 11.04
CA TYR A 286 6.17 19.93 9.92
C TYR A 286 6.87 20.24 8.60
N MET A 287 7.40 19.22 7.94
CA MET A 287 8.18 19.33 6.70
C MET A 287 7.36 19.65 5.45
N GLY A 288 6.02 19.63 5.55
CA GLY A 288 5.17 19.71 4.36
C GLY A 288 5.01 18.37 3.64
N PRO A 289 4.38 18.35 2.44
CA PRO A 289 4.30 17.18 1.58
C PRO A 289 5.69 16.76 1.09
N ILE A 290 6.02 15.47 1.22
CA ILE A 290 7.30 14.91 0.75
C ILE A 290 7.07 14.20 -0.59
N HIS A 291 7.92 14.53 -1.58
CA HIS A 291 7.88 13.81 -2.85
C HIS A 291 8.30 12.34 -2.64
N PRO A 292 7.66 11.36 -3.29
CA PRO A 292 7.98 9.94 -3.11
C PRO A 292 9.47 9.60 -3.26
N ASP A 293 10.18 10.24 -4.19
CA ASP A 293 11.61 10.01 -4.43
C ASP A 293 12.51 10.48 -3.28
N ASN A 294 12.03 11.36 -2.42
CA ASN A 294 12.75 11.85 -1.25
C ASN A 294 12.49 11.01 0.03
N VAL A 295 11.43 10.19 0.03
CA VAL A 295 11.09 9.34 1.19
C VAL A 295 12.25 8.42 1.59
N PRO A 296 12.97 7.75 0.66
CA PRO A 296 14.11 6.93 1.02
C PRO A 296 15.20 7.69 1.77
N LEU A 297 15.59 8.86 1.27
CA LEU A 297 16.65 9.67 1.91
C LEU A 297 16.24 10.16 3.29
N GLU A 298 15.02 10.65 3.46
CA GLU A 298 14.49 11.06 4.75
C GLU A 298 14.45 9.90 5.75
N THR A 299 14.06 8.70 5.28
CA THR A 299 13.99 7.50 6.12
C THR A 299 15.39 7.01 6.51
N ILE A 300 16.35 7.02 5.59
CA ILE A 300 17.75 6.66 5.88
C ILE A 300 18.33 7.58 6.97
N ASN A 301 18.00 8.86 6.92
CA ASN A 301 18.56 9.88 7.79
C ASN A 301 17.77 10.08 9.11
N CYS A 302 16.89 9.18 9.51
CA CYS A 302 16.26 9.21 10.83
C CYS A 302 16.82 8.12 11.76
N ASP A 303 16.63 8.29 13.07
CA ASP A 303 17.04 7.30 14.07
C ASP A 303 15.96 6.24 14.27
N VAL A 304 14.69 6.62 14.09
CA VAL A 304 13.54 5.72 14.24
C VAL A 304 12.34 6.20 13.40
N VAL A 305 11.61 5.24 12.84
CA VAL A 305 10.32 5.50 12.15
C VAL A 305 9.16 5.25 13.10
N LEU A 306 8.23 6.19 13.19
CA LEU A 306 6.97 6.03 13.91
C LEU A 306 5.91 5.42 13.00
N MET A 307 5.29 4.33 13.43
CA MET A 307 4.15 3.66 12.79
C MET A 307 3.02 3.44 13.80
N ALA A 308 2.50 4.49 14.42
CA ALA A 308 1.37 4.39 15.33
C ALA A 308 0.06 4.46 14.55
N LEU A 309 -0.81 3.46 14.73
CA LEU A 309 -2.14 3.38 14.13
C LEU A 309 -3.15 2.97 15.19
N ASP A 310 -4.33 3.58 15.16
CA ASP A 310 -5.44 3.24 16.06
C ASP A 310 -5.92 1.79 15.78
N PRO A 311 -5.71 0.84 16.70
CA PRO A 311 -6.05 -0.57 16.51
C PRO A 311 -7.54 -0.86 16.66
N THR A 312 -8.36 0.11 17.09
CA THR A 312 -9.83 -0.04 17.14
C THR A 312 -10.43 -0.12 15.75
N ASN A 313 -9.73 0.42 14.75
CA ASN A 313 -10.06 0.23 13.34
C ASN A 313 -9.43 -1.07 12.83
N ILE A 314 -10.25 -2.02 12.40
CA ILE A 314 -9.80 -3.35 11.95
C ILE A 314 -8.84 -3.29 10.75
N ASN A 315 -9.02 -2.32 9.84
CA ASN A 315 -8.12 -2.15 8.70
C ASN A 315 -6.73 -1.66 9.16
N ASN A 316 -6.67 -0.77 10.16
CA ASN A 316 -5.41 -0.39 10.77
C ASN A 316 -4.75 -1.57 11.47
N LYS A 317 -5.55 -2.33 12.26
CA LYS A 317 -5.07 -3.46 13.03
C LYS A 317 -4.38 -4.53 12.17
N LEU A 318 -4.97 -4.81 11.01
CA LEU A 318 -4.52 -5.87 10.09
C LEU A 318 -3.70 -5.36 8.90
N SER A 319 -3.46 -4.06 8.79
CA SER A 319 -2.73 -3.48 7.66
C SER A 319 -1.23 -3.79 7.68
N ALA A 320 -0.62 -3.75 6.48
CA ALA A 320 0.83 -3.80 6.27
C ALA A 320 1.30 -2.46 5.66
N PRO A 321 1.51 -1.40 6.48
CA PRO A 321 1.76 -0.05 5.99
C PRO A 321 3.13 0.11 5.31
N ASN A 322 3.21 1.00 4.34
CA ASN A 322 4.45 1.37 3.64
C ASN A 322 5.62 1.70 4.58
N LYS A 323 5.35 2.43 5.68
CA LYS A 323 6.37 2.88 6.64
C LYS A 323 7.18 1.74 7.26
N LEU A 324 6.55 0.59 7.50
CA LEU A 324 7.25 -0.60 7.98
C LEU A 324 8.34 -1.02 7.00
N PHE A 325 7.97 -1.15 5.73
CA PHE A 325 8.90 -1.63 4.70
C PHE A 325 9.92 -0.56 4.29
N GLU A 326 9.56 0.72 4.38
CA GLU A 326 10.49 1.84 4.23
C GLU A 326 11.57 1.80 5.32
N ALA A 327 11.17 1.66 6.59
CA ALA A 327 12.09 1.52 7.70
C ALA A 327 12.98 0.28 7.57
N MET A 328 12.39 -0.86 7.20
CA MET A 328 13.15 -2.10 6.97
C MET A 328 14.21 -1.93 5.87
N SER A 329 13.83 -1.34 4.73
CA SER A 329 14.76 -1.11 3.62
C SER A 329 15.86 -0.09 3.96
N ALA A 330 15.53 0.91 4.76
CA ALA A 330 16.49 1.89 5.26
C ALA A 330 17.38 1.37 6.41
N GLY A 331 17.13 0.18 6.92
CA GLY A 331 17.84 -0.34 8.09
C GLY A 331 17.64 0.54 9.33
N VAL A 332 16.42 0.99 9.57
CA VAL A 332 16.04 1.87 10.68
C VAL A 332 15.08 1.12 11.61
N PRO A 333 15.22 1.22 12.93
CA PRO A 333 14.27 0.63 13.86
C PRO A 333 12.89 1.32 13.80
N ILE A 334 11.87 0.62 14.31
CA ILE A 334 10.47 1.04 14.22
C ILE A 334 9.89 1.16 15.64
N ILE A 335 9.12 2.24 15.89
CA ILE A 335 8.21 2.32 17.03
C ILE A 335 6.78 2.14 16.52
N THR A 336 6.05 1.18 17.11
CA THR A 336 4.68 0.89 16.68
C THR A 336 3.78 0.45 17.84
N CYS A 337 2.47 0.25 17.57
CA CYS A 337 1.54 -0.25 18.57
C CYS A 337 1.54 -1.78 18.61
N LYS A 338 1.56 -2.36 19.78
CA LYS A 338 1.63 -3.82 19.98
C LYS A 338 0.38 -4.58 19.51
N GLU A 339 -0.77 -3.90 19.47
CA GLU A 339 -2.04 -4.49 19.06
C GLU A 339 -2.15 -4.67 17.55
N LEU A 340 -1.22 -4.11 16.77
CA LEU A 340 -1.20 -4.23 15.31
C LEU A 340 -0.57 -5.56 14.89
N LEU A 341 -1.10 -6.16 13.83
CA LEU A 341 -0.49 -7.37 13.21
C LEU A 341 1.00 -7.14 12.90
N MET A 342 1.34 -5.97 12.35
CA MET A 342 2.74 -5.62 12.06
C MET A 342 3.52 -5.24 13.33
N GLY A 343 2.86 -4.86 14.42
CA GLY A 343 3.51 -4.70 15.74
C GLY A 343 4.06 -6.02 16.27
N GLN A 344 3.31 -7.10 16.11
CA GLN A 344 3.75 -8.44 16.47
C GLN A 344 4.92 -8.92 15.61
N LEU A 345 4.96 -8.54 14.31
CA LEU A 345 6.13 -8.77 13.46
C LEU A 345 7.37 -8.03 13.99
N VAL A 346 7.20 -6.76 14.37
CA VAL A 346 8.29 -5.91 14.89
C VAL A 346 8.89 -6.52 16.16
N GLU A 347 8.04 -7.03 17.07
CA GLU A 347 8.51 -7.72 18.30
C GLU A 347 9.20 -9.04 17.98
N ARG A 348 8.58 -9.89 17.17
CA ARG A 348 9.12 -11.23 16.85
C ARG A 348 10.47 -11.16 16.16
N GLU A 349 10.64 -10.23 15.23
CA GLU A 349 11.89 -10.07 14.46
C GLU A 349 12.90 -9.13 15.15
N GLU A 350 12.53 -8.58 16.30
CA GLU A 350 13.35 -7.64 17.10
C GLU A 350 13.88 -6.46 16.26
N ILE A 351 13.02 -5.88 15.41
CA ILE A 351 13.35 -4.78 14.50
C ILE A 351 12.88 -3.41 15.00
N GLY A 352 12.41 -3.34 16.23
CA GLY A 352 11.91 -2.14 16.87
C GLY A 352 11.29 -2.40 18.21
N LEU A 353 10.57 -1.40 18.75
CA LEU A 353 9.87 -1.49 20.03
C LEU A 353 8.40 -1.16 19.86
N THR A 354 7.56 -1.75 20.73
CA THR A 354 6.12 -1.54 20.70
C THR A 354 5.60 -0.93 22.00
N PHE A 355 4.48 -0.21 21.88
CA PHE A 355 3.75 0.32 23.03
C PHE A 355 2.24 0.07 22.88
N PRO A 356 1.49 -0.04 24.02
CA PRO A 356 0.03 -0.12 23.95
C PRO A 356 -0.57 1.19 23.43
N TRP A 357 -1.52 1.11 22.49
CA TRP A 357 -2.21 2.29 21.99
C TRP A 357 -2.81 3.14 23.13
N GLY A 358 -2.68 4.46 23.03
CA GLY A 358 -3.13 5.40 24.08
C GLY A 358 -2.17 5.58 25.26
N ARG A 359 -1.13 4.73 25.40
CA ARG A 359 -0.13 4.85 26.48
C ARG A 359 1.06 5.68 26.00
N TRP A 360 0.85 6.97 25.87
CA TRP A 360 1.87 7.95 25.43
C TRP A 360 3.00 8.11 26.43
N ASP A 361 2.75 7.77 27.72
CA ASP A 361 3.79 7.62 28.74
C ASP A 361 4.76 6.49 28.40
N ARG A 362 4.28 5.37 27.88
CA ARG A 362 5.13 4.26 27.44
C ARG A 362 5.88 4.62 26.15
N LEU A 363 5.23 5.32 25.21
CA LEU A 363 5.93 5.83 24.03
C LEU A 363 7.11 6.71 24.44
N ARG A 364 6.92 7.64 25.39
CA ARG A 364 8.02 8.48 25.91
C ARG A 364 9.15 7.65 26.48
N ALA A 365 8.85 6.65 27.29
CA ALA A 365 9.86 5.77 27.89
C ALA A 365 10.67 5.00 26.82
N ILE A 366 10.00 4.51 25.78
CA ILE A 366 10.63 3.83 24.63
C ILE A 366 11.55 4.78 23.88
N ILE A 367 11.10 6.00 23.56
CA ILE A 367 11.94 7.00 22.90
C ILE A 367 13.20 7.30 23.72
N MET A 368 13.07 7.48 25.03
CA MET A 368 14.22 7.69 25.91
C MET A 368 15.18 6.50 25.88
N ASN A 369 14.67 5.27 25.99
CA ASN A 369 15.49 4.06 25.92
C ASN A 369 16.28 4.00 24.60
N MET A 370 15.63 4.22 23.47
CA MET A 370 16.26 4.19 22.15
C MET A 370 17.30 5.33 21.96
N MET A 371 17.03 6.51 22.51
CA MET A 371 17.97 7.64 22.47
C MET A 371 19.26 7.36 23.22
N PHE A 372 19.17 6.70 24.38
CA PHE A 372 20.34 6.38 25.21
C PHE A 372 21.08 5.11 24.75
N ASP A 373 20.38 4.11 24.23
CA ASP A 373 20.96 2.86 23.73
C ASP A 373 21.11 2.84 22.21
N LYS A 374 22.10 3.58 21.71
CA LYS A 374 22.42 3.64 20.27
C LYS A 374 22.85 2.27 19.70
N GLN A 375 23.46 1.41 20.54
CA GLN A 375 23.85 0.08 20.10
C GLN A 375 22.62 -0.78 19.83
N MET A 376 21.65 -0.80 20.74
CA MET A 376 20.37 -1.47 20.54
C MET A 376 19.69 -1.00 19.23
N CYS A 377 19.60 0.31 18.99
CA CYS A 377 19.03 0.85 17.75
C CYS A 377 19.80 0.38 16.51
N SER A 378 21.12 0.36 16.55
CA SER A 378 21.96 -0.13 15.45
C SER A 378 21.70 -1.61 15.15
N GLU A 379 21.61 -2.46 16.17
CA GLU A 379 21.34 -3.90 16.00
C GLU A 379 19.90 -4.14 15.48
N MET A 380 18.90 -3.41 15.97
CA MET A 380 17.54 -3.43 15.42
C MET A 380 17.53 -3.02 13.95
N GLY A 381 18.23 -1.95 13.59
CA GLY A 381 18.35 -1.48 12.20
C GLY A 381 19.00 -2.50 11.28
N LYS A 382 20.07 -3.16 11.72
CA LYS A 382 20.73 -4.25 10.96
C LYS A 382 19.81 -5.45 10.75
N ARG A 383 19.02 -5.85 11.78
CA ARG A 383 18.01 -6.91 11.63
C ARG A 383 16.91 -6.49 10.67
N SER A 384 16.45 -5.25 10.77
CA SER A 384 15.45 -4.65 9.90
C SER A 384 15.89 -4.72 8.42
N ARG A 385 17.12 -4.29 8.11
CA ARG A 385 17.70 -4.34 6.76
C ARG A 385 17.85 -5.78 6.24
N ARG A 386 18.39 -6.69 7.06
CA ARG A 386 18.53 -8.11 6.68
C ARG A 386 17.18 -8.76 6.35
N LEU A 387 16.12 -8.39 7.09
CA LEU A 387 14.77 -8.91 6.83
C LEU A 387 14.21 -8.37 5.51
N ALA A 388 14.46 -7.08 5.17
CA ALA A 388 14.13 -6.54 3.87
C ALA A 388 14.85 -7.30 2.75
N GLU A 389 16.17 -7.46 2.82
CA GLU A 389 16.99 -8.14 1.81
C GLU A 389 16.56 -9.59 1.59
N LYS A 390 16.25 -10.30 2.66
CA LYS A 390 15.92 -11.72 2.58
C LYS A 390 14.51 -11.98 2.05
N THR A 391 13.50 -11.21 2.52
CA THR A 391 12.09 -11.60 2.34
C THR A 391 11.15 -10.47 1.95
N HIS A 392 11.43 -9.21 2.33
CA HIS A 392 10.50 -8.10 2.20
C HIS A 392 11.04 -7.03 1.24
N ASN A 393 11.35 -7.44 0.00
CA ASN A 393 11.83 -6.58 -1.07
C ASN A 393 10.98 -6.74 -2.33
N TRP A 394 11.14 -5.79 -3.24
CA TRP A 394 10.37 -5.76 -4.48
C TRP A 394 10.82 -6.85 -5.47
N GLU A 395 12.06 -7.28 -5.43
CA GLU A 395 12.61 -8.34 -6.28
C GLU A 395 11.83 -9.64 -6.09
N ARG A 396 11.44 -9.96 -4.85
CA ARG A 396 10.55 -11.10 -4.55
C ARG A 396 9.12 -10.89 -5.07
N CYS A 397 8.65 -9.67 -5.10
CA CYS A 397 7.37 -9.35 -5.72
C CYS A 397 7.42 -9.46 -7.24
N GLU A 398 8.54 -9.06 -7.89
CA GLU A 398 8.75 -9.25 -9.33
C GLU A 398 8.65 -10.73 -9.71
N GLU A 399 9.32 -11.62 -8.98
CA GLU A 399 9.27 -13.07 -9.24
C GLU A 399 7.82 -13.62 -9.10
N ARG A 400 7.05 -13.12 -8.14
CA ARG A 400 5.65 -13.51 -7.94
C ARG A 400 4.75 -12.97 -9.05
N ILE A 401 4.93 -11.73 -9.49
CA ILE A 401 4.23 -11.13 -10.62
C ILE A 401 4.53 -11.94 -11.89
N GLU A 402 5.79 -12.23 -12.17
CA GLU A 402 6.19 -13.04 -13.31
C GLU A 402 5.52 -14.42 -13.30
N SER A 403 5.56 -15.10 -12.15
CA SER A 403 4.93 -16.41 -11.97
C SER A 403 3.42 -16.36 -12.20
N LEU A 404 2.72 -15.35 -11.64
CA LEU A 404 1.30 -15.15 -11.87
C LEU A 404 0.97 -14.90 -13.34
N TYR A 405 1.74 -14.06 -14.03
CA TYR A 405 1.49 -13.75 -15.43
C TYR A 405 1.80 -14.95 -16.36
N ARG A 406 2.76 -15.81 -16.00
CA ARG A 406 2.96 -17.10 -16.67
C ARG A 406 1.76 -18.04 -16.46
N PHE A 407 1.21 -18.09 -15.24
CA PHE A 407 0.02 -18.87 -14.91
C PHE A 407 -1.20 -18.37 -15.70
N VAL A 408 -1.44 -17.06 -15.71
CA VAL A 408 -2.56 -16.40 -16.42
C VAL A 408 -2.53 -16.69 -17.92
N LYS A 409 -1.35 -16.72 -18.54
CA LYS A 409 -1.19 -17.05 -19.98
C LYS A 409 -1.46 -18.51 -20.32
N ARG A 410 -1.30 -19.44 -19.38
CA ARG A 410 -1.46 -20.90 -19.63
C ARG A 410 -2.92 -21.36 -19.53
N LYS A 411 -3.76 -20.62 -18.84
CA LYS A 411 -5.19 -20.98 -18.69
C LYS A 411 -6.02 -20.24 -19.72
N PRO A 412 -6.80 -20.93 -20.56
CA PRO A 412 -7.90 -20.29 -21.29
C PRO A 412 -8.88 -19.69 -20.28
N ASN A 413 -9.62 -18.67 -20.71
CA ASN A 413 -10.63 -17.98 -19.89
C ASN A 413 -11.53 -19.04 -19.17
N PRO A 414 -11.77 -18.95 -17.85
CA PRO A 414 -12.45 -20.00 -17.06
C PRO A 414 -13.89 -20.37 -17.50
N GLU A 415 -14.47 -19.67 -18.44
CA GLU A 415 -15.84 -19.92 -18.91
C GLU A 415 -15.93 -20.51 -20.34
N VAL A 416 -14.80 -20.95 -20.94
CA VAL A 416 -14.77 -21.62 -22.27
C VAL A 416 -14.39 -23.10 -22.13
N ALA A 417 -14.37 -23.65 -20.92
CA ALA A 417 -14.12 -25.06 -20.65
C ALA A 417 -15.37 -25.77 -20.14
#